data_2dbd65b37bc98f7f98ed61a74626b6cc
#
_entry.id   2dbd65b37bc98f7f98ed61a74626b6cc
#
_cell.length_a   1.000
_cell.length_b   1.000
_cell.length_c   1.000
_cell.angle_alpha   90.00
_cell.angle_beta   90.00
_cell.angle_gamma   90.00
#
_symmetry.space_group_name_H-M   'P 1'
#
loop_
_entity.id
_entity.type
_entity.pdbx_description
1 polymer ?
#
loop_
_entity_poly.entity_id
_entity_poly.type
_entity_poly.pdbx_seq_one_letter_code
_entity_poly.pdbx_strand_id
1 'polypeptide(L)'
;MARIAMTNGFSLVPEGTHVFRIYNVTYDEEFGKLTVFMVTAQGITHKENFSLKDKNDQPNEKAYNAFSYFAKTALNDYSVEDIDHTDLINHFIRAEVIHTKTPSNKDPNKMMTFANLGDKSPADYFDVEPVPIALTIGTPNAGNAPATAAPAPATQKKSGGLNLDDLLGN
;
A
#
# COMPACT_ATOMS: atom_id res chain seq x y z
N MET A 1 -6.36 -34.42 -2.43
CA MET A 1 -5.32 -33.67 -3.17
C MET A 1 -5.75 -32.22 -3.29
N ALA A 2 -4.89 -31.31 -2.88
CA ALA A 2 -5.22 -29.91 -2.95
C ALA A 2 -5.00 -29.38 -4.37
N ARG A 3 -5.86 -28.49 -4.80
CA ARG A 3 -5.74 -27.84 -6.10
C ARG A 3 -5.26 -26.41 -5.85
N ILE A 4 -4.32 -25.98 -6.64
CA ILE A 4 -3.81 -24.63 -6.56
C ILE A 4 -4.40 -23.82 -7.70
N ALA A 5 -5.11 -22.75 -7.35
CA ALA A 5 -5.67 -21.88 -8.36
C ALA A 5 -4.54 -21.13 -9.05
N MET A 6 -4.56 -21.15 -10.36
CA MET A 6 -3.56 -20.42 -11.15
C MET A 6 -4.15 -19.10 -11.57
N THR A 7 -3.33 -18.07 -11.56
CA THR A 7 -3.76 -16.76 -12.04
C THR A 7 -3.38 -16.62 -13.50
N ASN A 8 -4.04 -15.71 -14.17
CA ASN A 8 -3.73 -15.42 -15.57
C ASN A 8 -2.57 -14.43 -15.71
N GLY A 9 -1.78 -14.33 -14.66
CA GLY A 9 -0.65 -13.44 -14.64
C GLY A 9 -1.03 -12.09 -14.06
N PHE A 10 -0.34 -11.06 -14.50
CA PHE A 10 -0.53 -9.72 -13.98
C PHE A 10 -1.87 -9.13 -14.43
N SER A 11 -2.65 -8.63 -13.48
CA SER A 11 -3.92 -7.98 -13.76
C SER A 11 -3.89 -6.55 -13.26
N LEU A 12 -4.34 -5.62 -14.10
CA LEU A 12 -4.49 -4.23 -13.68
C LEU A 12 -5.78 -4.07 -12.90
N VAL A 13 -5.77 -3.15 -11.93
CA VAL A 13 -7.00 -2.76 -11.26
C VAL A 13 -7.92 -2.14 -12.31
N PRO A 14 -9.19 -2.56 -12.37
CA PRO A 14 -10.11 -1.99 -13.36
C PRO A 14 -10.34 -0.51 -13.14
N GLU A 15 -10.71 0.20 -14.21
CA GLU A 15 -11.06 1.60 -14.09
C GLU A 15 -12.26 1.78 -13.17
N GLY A 16 -12.30 2.92 -12.49
CA GLY A 16 -13.34 3.24 -11.54
C GLY A 16 -12.75 3.57 -10.18
N THR A 17 -13.61 3.79 -9.21
CA THR A 17 -13.18 4.15 -7.86
C THR A 17 -13.07 2.89 -7.00
N HIS A 18 -11.93 2.73 -6.35
CA HIS A 18 -11.64 1.58 -5.50
C HIS A 18 -11.08 2.03 -4.18
N VAL A 19 -11.30 1.22 -3.13
CA VAL A 19 -10.60 1.41 -1.86
C VAL A 19 -9.43 0.45 -1.85
N PHE A 20 -8.26 0.97 -1.50
CA PHE A 20 -7.04 0.20 -1.42
C PHE A 20 -6.59 0.11 0.02
N ARG A 21 -6.05 -1.04 0.41
CA ARG A 21 -5.30 -1.16 1.66
C ARG A 21 -3.82 -1.09 1.32
N ILE A 22 -3.10 -0.26 2.02
CA ILE A 22 -1.65 -0.17 1.86
C ILE A 22 -1.05 -1.31 2.67
N TYR A 23 -0.39 -2.24 2.00
CA TYR A 23 0.17 -3.38 2.68
C TYR A 23 1.68 -3.34 2.82
N ASN A 24 2.35 -2.47 2.10
CA ASN A 24 3.78 -2.29 2.26
C ASN A 24 4.21 -0.94 1.68
N VAL A 25 5.28 -0.38 2.22
CA VAL A 25 5.90 0.84 1.70
C VAL A 25 7.40 0.67 1.80
N THR A 26 8.10 0.94 0.72
CA THR A 26 9.56 0.88 0.72
C THR A 26 10.12 2.24 0.34
N TYR A 27 11.26 2.58 0.93
CA TYR A 27 11.92 3.84 0.64
C TYR A 27 13.41 3.60 0.49
N ASP A 28 13.93 3.92 -0.69
CA ASP A 28 15.35 3.85 -0.99
C ASP A 28 15.89 5.26 -0.91
N GLU A 29 16.57 5.56 0.19
CA GLU A 29 17.07 6.91 0.44
C GLU A 29 18.13 7.33 -0.55
N GLU A 30 18.93 6.40 -1.02
CA GLU A 30 20.01 6.70 -1.96
C GLU A 30 19.45 7.26 -3.26
N PHE A 31 18.41 6.64 -3.78
CA PHE A 31 17.80 7.06 -5.05
C PHE A 31 16.57 7.92 -4.85
N GLY A 32 16.14 8.11 -3.60
CA GLY A 32 14.94 8.87 -3.31
C GLY A 32 13.68 8.23 -3.86
N LYS A 33 13.69 6.90 -3.97
CA LYS A 33 12.56 6.20 -4.56
C LYS A 33 11.67 5.60 -3.48
N LEU A 34 10.45 6.08 -3.43
CA LEU A 34 9.46 5.57 -2.48
C LEU A 34 8.38 4.84 -3.25
N THR A 35 8.06 3.64 -2.83
CA THR A 35 7.04 2.82 -3.47
C THR A 35 5.99 2.40 -2.44
N VAL A 36 4.72 2.65 -2.77
CA VAL A 36 3.59 2.25 -1.94
C VAL A 36 2.91 1.07 -2.62
N PHE A 37 2.80 -0.03 -1.90
CA PHE A 37 2.16 -1.26 -2.40
C PHE A 37 0.76 -1.36 -1.80
N MET A 38 -0.23 -1.51 -2.68
CA MET A 38 -1.64 -1.48 -2.29
C MET A 38 -2.39 -2.67 -2.88
N VAL A 39 -3.53 -3.00 -2.27
CA VAL A 39 -4.36 -4.11 -2.72
C VAL A 39 -5.82 -3.73 -2.60
N THR A 40 -6.61 -4.10 -3.61
CA THR A 40 -8.07 -3.88 -3.58
C THR A 40 -8.75 -4.98 -2.77
N ALA A 41 -10.05 -4.81 -2.50
CA ALA A 41 -10.84 -5.82 -1.81
C ALA A 41 -10.86 -7.15 -2.58
N GLN A 42 -10.70 -7.10 -3.90
CA GLN A 42 -10.68 -8.30 -4.74
C GLN A 42 -9.31 -8.97 -4.80
N GLY A 43 -8.31 -8.39 -4.14
CA GLY A 43 -6.97 -8.96 -4.10
C GLY A 43 -6.07 -8.53 -5.25
N ILE A 44 -6.49 -7.56 -6.04
CA ILE A 44 -5.66 -7.06 -7.14
C ILE A 44 -4.70 -6.00 -6.59
N THR A 45 -3.42 -6.16 -6.88
CA THR A 45 -2.41 -5.27 -6.34
C THR A 45 -2.11 -4.12 -7.29
N HIS A 46 -1.67 -3.01 -6.70
CA HIS A 46 -1.23 -1.84 -7.43
C HIS A 46 -0.06 -1.22 -6.66
N LYS A 47 0.84 -0.56 -7.36
CA LYS A 47 1.91 0.16 -6.69
C LYS A 47 2.06 1.55 -7.27
N GLU A 48 2.28 2.51 -6.38
CA GLU A 48 2.55 3.89 -6.74
C GLU A 48 3.99 4.21 -6.41
N ASN A 49 4.66 4.87 -7.34
CA ASN A 49 6.06 5.24 -7.17
C ASN A 49 6.18 6.75 -7.09
N PHE A 50 6.98 7.20 -6.13
CA PHE A 50 7.28 8.62 -5.97
C PHE A 50 8.79 8.79 -6.03
N SER A 51 9.26 9.55 -7.02
CA SER A 51 10.69 9.83 -7.16
C SER A 51 10.99 11.13 -6.44
N LEU A 52 11.37 11.02 -5.17
CA LEU A 52 11.58 12.18 -4.30
C LEU A 52 12.87 12.95 -4.61
N LYS A 53 13.72 12.36 -5.42
CA LYS A 53 14.92 13.04 -5.91
C LYS A 53 14.87 13.08 -7.43
N ASP A 54 15.44 14.13 -8.01
CA ASP A 54 15.56 14.23 -9.44
C ASP A 54 16.88 13.60 -9.90
N LYS A 55 17.15 13.65 -11.20
CA LYS A 55 18.36 13.05 -11.76
C LYS A 55 19.65 13.72 -11.29
N ASN A 56 19.55 14.88 -10.68
CA ASN A 56 20.70 15.62 -10.14
C ASN A 56 20.82 15.43 -8.64
N ASP A 57 20.12 14.46 -8.07
CA ASP A 57 20.11 14.15 -6.65
C ASP A 57 19.55 15.31 -5.80
N GLN A 58 18.72 16.14 -6.41
CA GLN A 58 18.05 17.23 -5.72
C GLN A 58 16.62 16.86 -5.39
N PRO A 59 16.05 17.45 -4.32
CA PRO A 59 14.65 17.14 -3.98
C PRO A 59 13.73 17.47 -5.13
N ASN A 60 12.84 16.54 -5.43
CA ASN A 60 11.81 16.69 -6.46
C ASN A 60 10.53 17.19 -5.78
N GLU A 61 10.35 18.51 -5.77
CA GLU A 61 9.26 19.14 -5.05
C GLU A 61 7.90 18.62 -5.50
N LYS A 62 7.74 18.40 -6.80
CA LYS A 62 6.47 17.91 -7.33
C LYS A 62 6.13 16.54 -6.76
N ALA A 63 7.11 15.65 -6.68
CA ALA A 63 6.89 14.31 -6.13
C ALA A 63 6.66 14.38 -4.62
N TYR A 64 7.36 15.26 -3.92
CA TYR A 64 7.11 15.45 -2.49
C TYR A 64 5.69 15.93 -2.23
N ASN A 65 5.22 16.88 -3.04
CA ASN A 65 3.85 17.36 -2.89
C ASN A 65 2.83 16.27 -3.17
N ALA A 66 3.07 15.48 -4.20
CA ALA A 66 2.17 14.38 -4.55
C ALA A 66 2.15 13.32 -3.45
N PHE A 67 3.32 12.97 -2.92
CA PHE A 67 3.39 11.99 -1.84
C PHE A 67 2.77 12.54 -0.56
N SER A 68 3.01 13.81 -0.25
CA SER A 68 2.44 14.43 0.94
C SER A 68 0.91 14.39 0.90
N TYR A 69 0.33 14.72 -0.24
CA TYR A 69 -1.10 14.66 -0.39
C TYR A 69 -1.63 13.22 -0.25
N PHE A 70 -0.92 12.27 -0.86
CA PHE A 70 -1.27 10.86 -0.75
C PHE A 70 -1.25 10.39 0.71
N ALA A 71 -0.15 10.69 1.41
CA ALA A 71 0.04 10.25 2.79
C ALA A 71 -1.00 10.86 3.72
N LYS A 72 -1.22 12.16 3.61
CA LYS A 72 -2.20 12.85 4.45
C LYS A 72 -3.60 12.31 4.22
N THR A 73 -3.91 11.98 2.98
CA THR A 73 -5.21 11.41 2.63
C THR A 73 -5.36 10.00 3.21
N ALA A 74 -4.34 9.17 3.07
CA ALA A 74 -4.36 7.81 3.61
C ALA A 74 -4.48 7.81 5.13
N LEU A 75 -3.80 8.74 5.80
CA LEU A 75 -3.88 8.87 7.26
C LEU A 75 -5.14 9.61 7.70
N ASN A 76 -5.83 10.26 6.76
CA ASN A 76 -6.97 11.12 7.04
C ASN A 76 -6.58 12.21 8.05
N ASP A 77 -5.39 12.77 7.88
CA ASP A 77 -4.88 13.81 8.78
C ASP A 77 -4.00 14.75 7.97
N TYR A 78 -4.53 15.92 7.65
CA TYR A 78 -3.83 16.89 6.80
C TYR A 78 -2.91 17.82 7.60
N SER A 79 -2.83 17.62 8.92
CA SER A 79 -1.92 18.40 9.76
C SER A 79 -0.56 17.74 9.96
N VAL A 80 -0.39 16.53 9.45
CA VAL A 80 0.87 15.79 9.59
C VAL A 80 1.97 16.51 8.83
N GLU A 81 3.11 16.72 9.49
CA GLU A 81 4.25 17.42 8.88
C GLU A 81 5.38 16.47 8.49
N ASP A 82 5.52 15.37 9.21
CA ASP A 82 6.46 14.34 8.82
C ASP A 82 5.91 12.97 9.23
N ILE A 83 6.39 11.93 8.57
CA ILE A 83 6.00 10.56 8.90
C ILE A 83 7.15 9.63 8.60
N ASP A 84 7.16 8.49 9.27
CA ASP A 84 7.94 7.35 8.81
C ASP A 84 7.14 6.70 7.69
N HIS A 85 7.81 6.32 6.61
CA HIS A 85 7.09 5.76 5.45
C HIS A 85 6.27 4.51 5.85
N THR A 86 6.70 3.79 6.87
CA THR A 86 5.97 2.61 7.34
C THR A 86 4.69 2.95 8.09
N ASP A 87 4.50 4.21 8.48
CA ASP A 87 3.27 4.62 9.15
C ASP A 87 2.03 4.45 8.26
N LEU A 88 2.23 4.38 6.95
CA LEU A 88 1.14 4.20 6.01
C LEU A 88 0.64 2.77 5.94
N ILE A 89 1.41 1.80 6.44
CA ILE A 89 1.05 0.39 6.32
C ILE A 89 -0.24 0.12 7.11
N ASN A 90 -1.16 -0.61 6.48
CA ASN A 90 -2.49 -0.96 6.99
C ASN A 90 -3.49 0.20 7.00
N HIS A 91 -3.13 1.32 6.42
CA HIS A 91 -4.09 2.38 6.17
C HIS A 91 -4.78 2.16 4.83
N PHE A 92 -5.92 2.81 4.67
CA PHE A 92 -6.75 2.68 3.48
C PHE A 92 -6.84 4.02 2.76
N ILE A 93 -7.00 3.95 1.45
CA ILE A 93 -7.20 5.16 0.64
C ILE A 93 -8.18 4.80 -0.48
N ARG A 94 -9.11 5.70 -0.74
CA ARG A 94 -10.02 5.56 -1.89
C ARG A 94 -9.41 6.34 -3.04
N ALA A 95 -9.34 5.73 -4.22
CA ALA A 95 -8.76 6.39 -5.37
C ALA A 95 -9.46 5.97 -6.64
N GLU A 96 -9.55 6.91 -7.57
CA GLU A 96 -10.03 6.62 -8.92
C GLU A 96 -8.89 6.00 -9.72
N VAL A 97 -9.17 4.93 -10.44
CA VAL A 97 -8.20 4.28 -11.31
C VAL A 97 -8.52 4.66 -12.75
N ILE A 98 -7.52 5.17 -13.45
CA ILE A 98 -7.64 5.57 -14.83
C ILE A 98 -6.60 4.79 -15.63
N HIS A 99 -7.02 4.18 -16.74
CA HIS A 99 -6.09 3.47 -17.60
C HIS A 99 -5.56 4.40 -18.68
N THR A 100 -4.25 4.37 -18.87
CA THR A 100 -3.61 5.10 -19.97
C THR A 100 -2.87 4.11 -20.83
N LYS A 101 -2.80 4.41 -22.13
CA LYS A 101 -2.10 3.57 -23.10
C LYS A 101 -0.96 4.36 -23.72
N THR A 102 0.20 3.73 -23.75
CA THR A 102 1.38 4.34 -24.38
C THR A 102 2.10 3.29 -25.19
N PRO A 103 2.81 3.70 -26.26
CA PRO A 103 3.62 2.75 -27.03
C PRO A 103 4.72 2.15 -26.17
N SER A 104 5.00 0.88 -26.39
CA SER A 104 6.08 0.20 -25.70
C SER A 104 7.43 0.75 -26.16
N ASN A 105 8.37 0.91 -25.24
CA ASN A 105 9.73 1.33 -25.59
C ASN A 105 10.45 0.26 -26.43
N LYS A 106 10.06 -1.00 -26.29
CA LYS A 106 10.70 -2.09 -26.99
C LYS A 106 10.07 -2.33 -28.38
N ASP A 107 8.80 -2.05 -28.50
CA ASP A 107 8.05 -2.26 -29.73
C ASP A 107 7.00 -1.15 -29.86
N PRO A 108 7.30 -0.09 -30.63
CA PRO A 108 6.38 1.04 -30.77
C PRO A 108 5.02 0.66 -31.37
N ASN A 109 4.93 -0.50 -32.03
CA ASN A 109 3.65 -0.96 -32.58
C ASN A 109 2.78 -1.63 -31.51
N LYS A 110 3.31 -1.85 -30.31
CA LYS A 110 2.59 -2.50 -29.23
C LYS A 110 2.23 -1.47 -28.18
N MET A 111 0.95 -1.38 -27.86
CA MET A 111 0.47 -0.45 -26.82
C MET A 111 0.53 -1.13 -25.46
N MET A 112 1.04 -0.40 -24.48
CA MET A 112 1.05 -0.84 -23.09
C MET A 112 -0.02 -0.07 -22.34
N THR A 113 -0.75 -0.76 -21.48
CA THR A 113 -1.78 -0.14 -20.65
C THR A 113 -1.27 -0.03 -19.22
N PHE A 114 -1.42 1.14 -18.64
CA PHE A 114 -1.02 1.39 -17.26
C PHE A 114 -2.21 1.88 -16.46
N ALA A 115 -2.30 1.45 -15.21
CA ALA A 115 -3.28 1.96 -14.27
C ALA A 115 -2.64 3.10 -13.49
N ASN A 116 -3.35 4.22 -13.45
CA ASN A 116 -2.89 5.40 -12.71
C ASN A 116 -3.96 5.81 -11.74
N LEU A 117 -3.55 6.41 -10.62
CA LEU A 117 -4.51 6.89 -9.63
C LEU A 117 -4.85 8.35 -9.92
N GLY A 118 -6.15 8.63 -10.01
CA GLY A 118 -6.67 9.99 -10.12
C GLY A 118 -7.04 10.56 -8.76
N ASP A 119 -8.28 11.04 -8.65
CA ASP A 119 -8.76 11.65 -7.41
C ASP A 119 -8.68 10.68 -6.24
N LYS A 120 -8.29 11.21 -5.09
CA LYS A 120 -8.12 10.41 -3.88
C LYS A 120 -8.92 11.00 -2.73
N SER A 121 -9.39 10.12 -1.85
CA SER A 121 -10.10 10.54 -0.63
C SER A 121 -9.83 9.54 0.48
N PRO A 122 -10.07 9.93 1.73
CA PRO A 122 -9.85 9.02 2.86
C PRO A 122 -10.82 7.85 2.85
N ALA A 123 -10.39 6.72 3.40
CA ALA A 123 -11.23 5.57 3.62
C ALA A 123 -10.77 4.86 4.88
N ASP A 124 -11.71 4.30 5.62
CA ASP A 124 -11.37 3.57 6.84
C ASP A 124 -11.26 2.07 6.60
N TYR A 125 -11.93 1.58 5.59
CA TYR A 125 -11.96 0.17 5.27
C TYR A 125 -12.48 0.00 3.85
N PHE A 126 -12.48 -1.25 3.36
CA PHE A 126 -13.01 -1.56 2.04
C PHE A 126 -14.51 -1.27 1.96
N ASP A 127 -14.97 -0.87 0.78
CA ASP A 127 -16.39 -0.63 0.53
C ASP A 127 -17.18 -1.93 0.28
N VAL A 128 -16.47 -3.00 -0.09
CA VAL A 128 -17.09 -4.28 -0.40
C VAL A 128 -16.37 -5.37 0.40
N GLU A 129 -16.99 -6.54 0.49
CA GLU A 129 -16.41 -7.65 1.24
C GLU A 129 -15.06 -8.04 0.63
N PRO A 130 -13.97 -7.99 1.39
CA PRO A 130 -12.67 -8.33 0.84
C PRO A 130 -12.48 -9.84 0.76
N VAL A 131 -11.76 -10.28 -0.27
CA VAL A 131 -11.38 -11.69 -0.34
C VAL A 131 -10.27 -11.95 0.68
N PRO A 132 -10.13 -13.18 1.17
CA PRO A 132 -9.13 -13.48 2.20
C PRO A 132 -7.71 -13.06 1.83
N ILE A 133 -7.35 -13.14 0.56
CA ILE A 133 -6.02 -12.77 0.13
C ILE A 133 -5.77 -11.26 0.32
N ALA A 134 -6.81 -10.43 0.18
CA ALA A 134 -6.67 -9.00 0.38
C ALA A 134 -6.40 -8.64 1.83
N LEU A 135 -6.82 -9.49 2.77
CA LEU A 135 -6.58 -9.28 4.18
C LEU A 135 -5.22 -9.80 4.63
N THR A 136 -4.67 -10.78 3.92
CA THR A 136 -3.42 -11.42 4.32
C THR A 136 -2.20 -10.93 3.56
N ILE A 137 -2.39 -10.39 2.35
CA ILE A 137 -1.25 -9.88 1.58
C ILE A 137 -0.53 -8.79 2.35
N GLY A 138 0.77 -8.93 2.37
CA GLY A 138 1.64 -7.82 2.71
C GLY A 138 1.76 -7.43 4.14
N THR A 139 1.35 -8.28 5.05
CA THR A 139 1.81 -8.03 6.39
C THR A 139 3.32 -8.01 6.31
N PRO A 140 3.99 -6.96 6.76
CA PRO A 140 5.44 -6.85 6.57
C PRO A 140 6.22 -8.02 7.11
N ASN A 141 5.65 -8.73 8.07
CA ASN A 141 6.28 -9.89 8.66
C ASN A 141 5.72 -11.19 8.14
N ALA A 142 4.98 -11.14 7.08
CA ALA A 142 4.31 -12.33 6.58
C ALA A 142 5.29 -13.42 6.21
N GLY A 143 6.44 -13.04 5.76
CA GLY A 143 7.45 -14.01 5.42
C GLY A 143 8.00 -14.73 6.62
N ASN A 144 7.84 -14.13 7.77
CA ASN A 144 8.33 -14.72 9.00
C ASN A 144 7.26 -15.35 9.80
N ALA A 145 6.15 -14.83 9.62
CA ALA A 145 5.11 -15.20 10.49
C ALA A 145 4.18 -16.01 9.89
N PRO A 146 4.07 -16.78 10.33
CA PRO A 146 2.88 -17.00 10.05
C PRO A 146 1.88 -16.23 10.83
N ALA A 147 1.95 -15.85 10.67
CA ALA A 147 1.26 -15.19 11.16
C ALA A 147 0.59 -14.77 11.98
N THR A 148 0.80 -14.96 12.01
CA THR A 148 0.31 -14.46 12.64
C THR A 148 -0.47 -14.10 13.00
N ALA A 149 -0.54 -14.34 12.95
CA ALA A 149 -1.22 -13.81 13.25
C ALA A 149 -1.83 -13.41 13.73
N ALA A 150 -1.73 -13.49 13.80
CA ALA A 150 -2.27 -12.79 14.24
C ALA A 150 -2.64 -12.40 14.85
N PRO A 151 -2.68 -12.40 15.04
CA PRO A 151 -3.07 -11.66 15.66
C PRO A 151 -3.21 -11.29 16.34
N ALA A 152 -3.09 -11.33 16.38
CA ALA A 152 -3.31 -10.61 16.96
C ALA A 152 -3.39 -10.23 17.58
N PRO A 153 -3.37 -10.25 17.80
CA PRO A 153 -3.51 -9.51 18.50
C PRO A 153 -3.41 -9.20 19.21
N ALA A 154 -3.37 -9.34 19.20
CA ALA A 154 -3.37 -8.72 19.90
C ALA A 154 -3.15 -8.55 20.66
N THR A 155 -2.98 -8.82 20.73
CA THR A 155 -2.81 -8.38 21.55
C THR A 155 -2.49 -8.18 22.23
N GLN A 156 -2.28 -8.43 22.16
CA GLN A 156 -2.03 -8.00 22.94
C GLN A 156 -1.80 -7.74 23.60
N LYS A 157 -1.64 -8.08 23.63
CA LYS A 157 -1.39 -7.70 24.49
C LYS A 157 -1.12 -7.47 25.04
N LYS A 158 -1.02 -7.81 24.92
CA LYS A 158 -0.72 -7.46 25.73
C LYS A 158 -0.39 -7.21 26.12
N SER A 159 -0.33 -7.57 25.89
CA SER A 159 -0.05 -7.11 26.61
C SER A 159 0.19 -6.96 27.03
N GLY A 160 0.25 -7.41 26.91
CA GLY A 160 0.47 -7.01 27.72
C GLY A 160 0.65 -7.15 28.19
N GLY A 161 0.70 -7.39 28.17
CA GLY A 161 0.85 -7.15 29.00
C GLY A 161 1.14 -7.44 29.51
N LEU A 162 1.21 -7.70 29.43
CA LEU A 162 1.47 -7.59 30.29
C LEU A 162 1.74 -7.50 30.88
N ASN A 163 1.86 -7.64 30.84
CA ASN A 163 2.14 -7.28 31.79
C ASN A 163 2.20 -7.07 32.50
N LEU A 164 2.04 -7.24 32.36
CA LEU A 164 2.12 -6.78 33.29
C LEU A 164 2.24 -6.92 34.12
N ASP A 165 2.10 -7.30 34.05
CA ASP A 165 2.20 -7.14 35.11
C ASP A 165 2.76 -7.30 35.63
N ASP A 166 2.83 -7.52 35.08
CA ASP A 166 3.33 -7.20 35.69
C ASP A 166 3.65 -6.93 36.08
N LEU A 167 3.50 -6.90 35.77
CA LEU A 167 3.77 -6.26 36.33
C LEU A 167 3.68 -6.16 37.14
N LEU A 168 3.33 -6.36 37.01
CA LEU A 168 3.17 -5.97 37.97
C LEU A 168 3.33 -6.17 38.99
N GLY A 169 3.56 -6.22 38.91
CA GLY A 169 3.66 -6.16 39.94
C GLY A 169 4.01 -5.97 40.70
N ASN A 170 4.00 -5.87 40.93
CA ASN A 170 4.20 -5.39 41.64
C ASN A 170 4.26 -4.91 41.92
#